data_db21831bafdeedbede744ad76fb86d2c
#
_entry.id   db21831bafdeedbede744ad76fb86d2c
#
_cell.length_a   1.000
_cell.length_b   1.000
_cell.length_c   1.000
_cell.angle_alpha   90.00
_cell.angle_beta   90.00
_cell.angle_gamma   90.00
#
_symmetry.space_group_name_H-M   'P 1'
#
loop_
_entity.id
_entity.type
_entity.pdbx_description
1 polymer ?
#
loop_
_entity_poly.entity_id
_entity_poly.type
_entity_poly.pdbx_seq_one_letter_code
_entity_poly.pdbx_strand_id
1 'polypeptide(L)'
;MSASFLAAKKRSDATLAKLEAEPGKFTMLTGDRPTGRLHLGHYFGSIKERVAMQNRGVNTNIIIADYQVITDRDTTEHIQDNVLNLVLDYMAAGIDPTKTMMFTHSAVP
;
A
#
# COMPACT_ATOMS: atom_id res chain seq x y z
N MET A 1 -14.36 21.73 -16.32
CA MET A 1 -13.28 21.23 -15.44
C MET A 1 -12.44 22.39 -14.94
N SER A 2 -12.00 22.32 -13.68
CA SER A 2 -11.18 23.38 -13.11
C SER A 2 -9.74 23.35 -13.65
N ALA A 3 -9.08 24.51 -13.66
CA ALA A 3 -7.69 24.62 -14.06
C ALA A 3 -6.77 23.79 -13.14
N SER A 4 -7.12 23.69 -11.85
CA SER A 4 -6.36 22.87 -10.90
C SER A 4 -6.45 21.38 -11.21
N PHE A 5 -7.61 20.90 -11.65
CA PHE A 5 -7.77 19.51 -12.07
C PHE A 5 -6.91 19.22 -13.30
N LEU A 6 -6.93 20.10 -14.31
CA LEU A 6 -6.13 19.92 -15.52
C LEU A 6 -4.63 19.94 -15.22
N ALA A 7 -4.18 20.83 -14.33
CA ALA A 7 -2.79 20.89 -13.92
C ALA A 7 -2.38 19.61 -13.16
N ALA A 8 -3.23 19.10 -12.27
CA ALA A 8 -2.98 17.88 -11.54
C ALA A 8 -2.91 16.67 -12.48
N LYS A 9 -3.83 16.59 -13.44
CA LYS A 9 -3.84 15.52 -14.44
C LYS A 9 -2.56 15.55 -15.28
N LYS A 10 -2.14 16.73 -15.73
CA LYS A 10 -0.90 16.89 -16.50
C LYS A 10 0.32 16.40 -15.73
N ARG A 11 0.42 16.77 -14.45
CA ARG A 11 1.52 16.29 -13.59
C ARG A 11 1.47 14.77 -13.41
N SER A 12 0.29 14.22 -13.20
CA SER A 12 0.10 12.79 -13.04
C SER A 12 0.51 12.02 -14.29
N ASP A 13 0.09 12.49 -15.46
CA ASP A 13 0.44 11.86 -16.74
C ASP A 13 1.95 11.93 -17.00
N ALA A 14 2.58 13.06 -16.69
CA ALA A 14 4.03 13.20 -16.82
C ALA A 14 4.80 12.29 -15.87
N THR A 15 4.32 12.16 -14.63
CA THR A 15 4.91 11.26 -13.63
C THR A 15 4.76 9.80 -14.04
N LEU A 16 3.59 9.43 -14.55
CA LEU A 16 3.34 8.08 -15.04
C LEU A 16 4.28 7.70 -16.18
N ALA A 17 4.50 8.63 -17.13
CA ALA A 17 5.43 8.41 -18.25
C ALA A 17 6.86 8.17 -17.75
N LYS A 18 7.31 8.96 -16.77
CA LYS A 18 8.64 8.77 -16.15
C LYS A 18 8.74 7.46 -15.40
N LEU A 19 7.69 7.08 -14.69
CA LEU A 19 7.64 5.84 -13.95
C LEU A 19 7.72 4.63 -14.87
N GLU A 20 7.02 4.65 -15.99
CA GLU A 20 7.07 3.58 -16.98
C GLU A 20 8.45 3.46 -17.63
N ALA A 21 9.14 4.60 -17.85
CA ALA A 21 10.49 4.60 -18.42
C ALA A 21 11.55 4.12 -17.44
N GLU A 22 11.46 4.51 -16.17
CA GLU A 22 12.49 4.24 -15.16
C GLU A 22 11.85 3.89 -13.80
N PRO A 23 11.17 2.73 -13.70
CA PRO A 23 10.42 2.39 -12.48
C PRO A 23 11.32 2.27 -11.24
N GLY A 24 12.58 1.84 -11.40
CA GLY A 24 13.51 1.69 -10.28
C GLY A 24 13.90 2.98 -9.58
N LYS A 25 13.65 4.14 -10.18
CA LYS A 25 13.91 5.44 -9.57
C LYS A 25 12.77 5.95 -8.71
N PHE A 26 11.64 5.26 -8.69
CA PHE A 26 10.46 5.67 -7.93
C PHE A 26 10.27 4.79 -6.71
N THR A 27 9.80 5.42 -5.64
CA THR A 27 9.42 4.73 -4.41
C THR A 27 7.94 4.98 -4.17
N MET A 28 7.20 3.91 -3.94
CA MET A 28 5.78 3.99 -3.59
C MET A 28 5.64 3.60 -2.12
N LEU A 29 4.92 4.42 -1.36
CA LEU A 29 4.55 4.11 0.01
C LEU A 29 3.03 4.10 0.12
N THR A 30 2.50 3.00 0.59
CA THR A 30 1.07 2.85 0.86
C THR A 30 0.86 2.31 2.26
N GLY A 31 -0.37 2.41 2.77
CA GLY A 31 -0.65 1.91 4.10
C GLY A 31 -2.09 1.47 4.27
N ASP A 32 -2.29 0.53 5.17
CA ASP A 32 -3.61 0.05 5.56
C ASP A 32 -3.64 -0.18 7.06
N ARG A 33 -4.84 -0.09 7.64
CA ARG A 33 -5.04 -0.42 9.06
C ARG A 33 -5.30 -1.92 9.21
N PRO A 34 -4.70 -2.59 10.20
CA PRO A 34 -4.91 -4.03 10.42
C PRO A 34 -6.22 -4.27 11.20
N THR A 35 -7.35 -3.98 10.57
CA THR A 35 -8.68 -4.09 11.19
C THR A 35 -9.40 -5.40 10.88
N GLY A 36 -8.78 -6.26 10.09
CA GLY A 36 -9.35 -7.54 9.69
C GLY A 36 -8.77 -8.01 8.37
N ARG A 37 -9.42 -8.98 7.77
CA ARG A 37 -8.96 -9.51 6.50
C ARG A 37 -9.33 -8.60 5.34
N LEU A 38 -8.49 -8.63 4.31
CA LEU A 38 -8.79 -7.93 3.06
C LEU A 38 -10.01 -8.57 2.39
N HIS A 39 -10.76 -7.77 1.67
CA HIS A 39 -11.87 -8.24 0.87
C HIS A 39 -11.70 -7.81 -0.59
N LEU A 40 -12.61 -8.28 -1.44
CA LEU A 40 -12.52 -8.08 -2.89
C LEU A 40 -12.46 -6.59 -3.28
N GLY A 41 -13.17 -5.73 -2.55
CA GLY A 41 -13.11 -4.28 -2.78
C GLY A 41 -11.74 -3.69 -2.53
N HIS A 42 -11.02 -4.15 -1.49
CA HIS A 42 -9.64 -3.75 -1.25
C HIS A 42 -8.73 -4.18 -2.40
N TYR A 43 -8.88 -5.41 -2.88
CA TYR A 43 -8.07 -5.91 -3.98
C TYR A 43 -8.22 -5.04 -5.22
N PHE A 44 -9.44 -4.83 -5.68
CA PHE A 44 -9.67 -4.03 -6.89
C PHE A 44 -9.43 -2.54 -6.68
N GLY A 45 -9.61 -2.02 -5.47
CA GLY A 45 -9.44 -0.61 -5.18
C GLY A 45 -7.99 -0.16 -5.05
N SER A 46 -7.11 -1.04 -4.61
CA SER A 46 -5.74 -0.64 -4.27
C SER A 46 -4.70 -1.73 -4.48
N ILE A 47 -4.93 -2.93 -3.98
CA ILE A 47 -3.90 -3.98 -3.91
C ILE A 47 -3.43 -4.38 -5.30
N LYS A 48 -4.34 -4.50 -6.25
CA LYS A 48 -4.03 -4.83 -7.64
C LYS A 48 -3.00 -3.86 -8.24
N GLU A 49 -3.18 -2.57 -8.00
CA GLU A 49 -2.24 -1.55 -8.51
C GLU A 49 -0.89 -1.63 -7.80
N ARG A 50 -0.89 -1.93 -6.50
CA ARG A 50 0.35 -2.10 -5.74
C ARG A 50 1.17 -3.27 -6.29
N VAL A 51 0.51 -4.39 -6.59
CA VAL A 51 1.16 -5.56 -7.20
C VAL A 51 1.71 -5.21 -8.57
N ALA A 52 0.95 -4.48 -9.38
CA ALA A 52 1.40 -4.04 -10.71
C ALA A 52 2.64 -3.16 -10.62
N MET A 53 2.70 -2.22 -9.68
CA MET A 53 3.86 -1.36 -9.46
C MET A 53 5.07 -2.17 -8.99
N GLN A 54 4.87 -3.11 -8.07
CA GLN A 54 5.93 -4.02 -7.63
C GLN A 54 6.52 -4.79 -8.81
N ASN A 55 5.69 -5.34 -9.67
CA ASN A 55 6.12 -6.16 -10.80
C ASN A 55 6.79 -5.34 -11.90
N ARG A 56 6.54 -4.03 -11.95
CA ARG A 56 7.25 -3.11 -12.85
C ARG A 56 8.65 -2.71 -12.35
N GLY A 57 9.00 -3.07 -11.11
CA GLY A 57 10.29 -2.73 -10.53
C GLY A 57 10.29 -1.44 -9.71
N VAL A 58 9.12 -0.87 -9.42
CA VAL A 58 9.01 0.27 -8.49
C VAL A 58 9.38 -0.20 -7.09
N ASN A 59 10.13 0.61 -6.36
CA ASN A 59 10.45 0.32 -4.97
C ASN A 59 9.20 0.52 -4.11
N THR A 60 8.52 -0.58 -3.78
CA THR A 60 7.24 -0.53 -3.08
C THR A 60 7.42 -0.82 -1.59
N ASN A 61 6.71 -0.06 -0.77
CA ASN A 61 6.71 -0.21 0.68
C ASN A 61 5.28 -0.12 1.19
N ILE A 62 4.93 -0.98 2.13
CA ILE A 62 3.61 -1.00 2.74
C ILE A 62 3.78 -0.84 4.25
N ILE A 63 3.19 0.24 4.78
CA ILE A 63 3.13 0.45 6.22
C ILE A 63 1.81 -0.11 6.75
N ILE A 64 1.90 -0.94 7.78
CA ILE A 64 0.73 -1.44 8.48
C ILE A 64 0.50 -0.50 9.66
N ALA A 65 -0.57 0.28 9.57
CA ALA A 65 -0.84 1.39 10.48
C ALA A 65 -1.48 0.87 11.78
N ASP A 66 -0.70 0.16 12.59
CA ASP A 66 -1.17 -0.44 13.84
C ASP A 66 -1.45 0.60 14.93
N TYR A 67 -0.73 1.73 14.96
CA TYR A 67 -1.00 2.80 15.92
C TYR A 67 -2.40 3.40 15.77
N GLN A 68 -2.91 3.50 14.56
CA GLN A 68 -4.25 4.01 14.33
C GLN A 68 -5.33 3.09 14.88
N VAL A 69 -5.06 1.79 14.94
CA VAL A 69 -5.96 0.78 15.51
C VAL A 69 -5.97 0.84 17.03
N ILE A 70 -4.84 1.14 17.65
CA ILE A 70 -4.72 1.26 19.11
C ILE A 70 -5.64 2.35 19.67
N THR A 71 -5.94 3.38 18.89
CA THR A 71 -6.87 4.43 19.29
C THR A 71 -8.33 3.97 19.23
N ASP A 72 -8.62 2.89 18.51
CA ASP A 72 -9.95 2.27 18.40
C ASP A 72 -10.03 1.11 19.40
N ARG A 73 -10.60 1.36 20.55
CA ARG A 73 -10.58 0.48 21.73
C ARG A 73 -11.06 -0.97 21.53
N ASP A 74 -11.88 -1.26 20.53
CA ASP A 74 -12.49 -2.58 20.35
C ASP A 74 -11.61 -3.55 19.56
N THR A 75 -10.48 -3.12 19.02
CA THR A 75 -9.66 -3.91 18.12
C THR A 75 -8.26 -4.20 18.66
N THR A 76 -7.89 -3.64 19.81
CA THR A 76 -6.53 -3.80 20.37
C THR A 76 -6.17 -5.22 20.74
N GLU A 77 -7.15 -6.04 21.19
CA GLU A 77 -6.90 -7.42 21.61
C GLU A 77 -6.44 -8.32 20.47
N HIS A 78 -6.78 -7.97 19.24
CA HIS A 78 -6.52 -8.81 18.06
C HIS A 78 -5.52 -8.18 17.07
N ILE A 79 -4.82 -7.14 17.48
CA ILE A 79 -3.91 -6.41 16.58
C ILE A 79 -2.87 -7.34 15.95
N GLN A 80 -2.22 -8.19 16.76
CA GLN A 80 -1.17 -9.07 16.23
C GLN A 80 -1.73 -10.06 15.22
N ASP A 81 -2.89 -10.66 15.52
CA ASP A 81 -3.56 -11.58 14.60
C ASP A 81 -4.01 -10.85 13.34
N ASN A 82 -4.52 -9.65 13.46
CA ASN A 82 -4.97 -8.84 12.33
C ASN A 82 -3.80 -8.42 11.44
N VAL A 83 -2.65 -8.06 12.04
CA VAL A 83 -1.43 -7.75 11.28
C VAL A 83 -0.98 -8.98 10.50
N LEU A 84 -0.91 -10.14 11.14
CA LEU A 84 -0.50 -11.37 10.48
C LEU A 84 -1.46 -11.74 9.33
N ASN A 85 -2.75 -11.67 9.57
CA ASN A 85 -3.75 -11.96 8.55
C ASN A 85 -3.65 -10.99 7.36
N LEU A 86 -3.41 -9.71 7.63
CA LEU A 86 -3.24 -8.71 6.58
C LEU A 86 -2.02 -9.01 5.72
N VAL A 87 -0.88 -9.36 6.34
CA VAL A 87 0.34 -9.74 5.61
C VAL A 87 0.09 -10.98 4.76
N LEU A 88 -0.57 -12.00 5.31
CA LEU A 88 -0.90 -13.20 4.55
C LEU A 88 -1.82 -12.92 3.37
N ASP A 89 -2.79 -12.03 3.55
CA ASP A 89 -3.70 -11.63 2.47
C ASP A 89 -2.96 -10.85 1.38
N TYR A 90 -2.01 -9.97 1.74
CA TYR A 90 -1.15 -9.30 0.76
C TYR A 90 -0.37 -10.30 -0.07
N MET A 91 0.24 -11.29 0.58
CA MET A 91 1.03 -12.30 -0.14
C MET A 91 0.14 -13.15 -1.04
N ALA A 92 -1.05 -13.51 -0.58
CA ALA A 92 -2.02 -14.25 -1.39
C ALA A 92 -2.49 -13.44 -2.61
N ALA A 93 -2.55 -12.10 -2.49
CA ALA A 93 -2.94 -11.21 -3.59
C ALA A 93 -1.81 -10.96 -4.60
N GLY A 94 -0.57 -11.36 -4.28
CA GLY A 94 0.57 -11.22 -5.20
C GLY A 94 1.68 -10.29 -4.70
N ILE A 95 1.59 -9.73 -3.50
CA ILE A 95 2.69 -8.96 -2.92
C ILE A 95 3.84 -9.92 -2.58
N ASP A 96 5.01 -9.65 -3.12
CA ASP A 96 6.21 -10.46 -2.94
C ASP A 96 7.10 -9.82 -1.86
N PRO A 97 7.32 -10.49 -0.72
CA PRO A 97 8.12 -9.92 0.36
C PRO A 97 9.59 -9.72 0.00
N THR A 98 10.08 -10.34 -1.08
CA THR A 98 11.44 -10.09 -1.58
C THR A 98 11.54 -8.80 -2.39
N LYS A 99 10.42 -8.26 -2.89
CA LYS A 99 10.35 -7.05 -3.70
C LYS A 99 9.71 -5.88 -2.97
N THR A 100 8.85 -6.15 -2.02
CA THR A 100 8.08 -5.14 -1.28
C THR A 100 8.38 -5.26 0.20
N MET A 101 8.79 -4.15 0.81
CA MET A 101 8.97 -4.08 2.25
C MET A 101 7.61 -3.86 2.93
N MET A 102 7.28 -4.71 3.88
CA MET A 102 6.09 -4.55 4.72
C MET A 102 6.55 -4.35 6.16
N PHE A 103 6.04 -3.33 6.83
CA PHE A 103 6.43 -3.04 8.21
C PHE A 103 5.28 -2.41 8.98
N THR A 104 5.28 -2.61 10.29
CA THR A 104 4.30 -1.98 11.18
C THR A 104 4.78 -0.57 11.56
N HIS A 105 3.85 0.35 11.75
CA HIS A 105 4.17 1.71 12.17
C HIS A 105 4.88 1.70 13.53
N SER A 106 4.48 0.82 14.43
CA SER A 106 5.10 0.69 15.76
C SER A 106 6.57 0.25 15.72
N ALA A 107 7.03 -0.38 14.64
CA ALA A 107 8.42 -0.78 14.48
C ALA A 107 9.32 0.38 14.02
N VAL A 108 8.74 1.52 13.65
CA VAL A 108 9.46 2.70 13.17
C VAL A 108 9.09 3.87 14.08
N PRO A 109 9.87 4.14 15.14
CA PRO A 109 9.59 5.23 16.09
C PRO A 109 9.73 6.63 15.48
#